data_4d3c8f00c421c1e4a8e4b78fbbe00391
#
_entry.id   4d3c8f00c421c1e4a8e4b78fbbe00391
#
_cell.length_a   1.000
_cell.length_b   1.000
_cell.length_c   1.000
_cell.angle_alpha   90.00
_cell.angle_beta   90.00
_cell.angle_gamma   90.00
#
_symmetry.space_group_name_H-M   'P 1'
#
loop_
_entity.id
_entity.type
_entity.pdbx_description
1 polymer ?
#
loop_
_entity_poly.entity_id
_entity_poly.type
_entity_poly.pdbx_seq_one_letter_code
_entity_poly.pdbx_strand_id
1 'polypeptide(L)'
;GAAATIEPLNEHLSHYETRLRNLFGAGVQACYRGPRLYDTEQTRKLVTQWVAFYKQYRQILDSDIIHLRRPDGQDWDGIMHVNPQSKRKAFISVYNPLDIAIEREIEVPLYYTGLTNKAIVKEQDKNGKEYSLARDYSISLKIRIPAKGYNWYIIE
;
A
#
# COMPACT_ATOMS: atom_id res chain seq x y z
N GLY A 1 16.97 -7.20 -19.09
CA GLY A 1 17.80 -6.41 -18.23
C GLY A 1 18.13 -7.17 -16.96
N ALA A 2 19.39 -7.33 -16.66
CA ALA A 2 19.78 -7.87 -15.39
C ALA A 2 19.12 -7.05 -14.29
N ALA A 3 18.40 -7.70 -13.39
CA ALA A 3 17.96 -7.03 -12.17
C ALA A 3 19.21 -6.50 -11.49
N ALA A 4 19.31 -5.20 -11.34
CA ALA A 4 20.41 -4.58 -10.66
C ALA A 4 20.49 -5.21 -9.26
N THR A 5 21.55 -5.88 -8.98
CA THR A 5 21.79 -6.49 -7.69
C THR A 5 22.15 -5.36 -6.74
N ILE A 6 21.33 -5.16 -5.71
CA ILE A 6 21.58 -4.15 -4.67
C ILE A 6 22.38 -4.76 -3.52
N GLU A 7 23.50 -5.37 -3.86
CA GLU A 7 24.42 -5.96 -2.89
C GLU A 7 25.53 -4.97 -2.50
N PRO A 8 25.98 -4.96 -1.24
CA PRO A 8 25.39 -5.67 -0.09
C PRO A 8 24.03 -5.10 0.33
N LEU A 9 23.06 -5.96 0.63
CA LEU A 9 21.67 -5.54 0.94
C LEU A 9 21.63 -4.62 2.15
N ASN A 10 22.44 -4.87 3.16
CA ASN A 10 22.50 -4.08 4.38
C ASN A 10 22.96 -2.63 4.14
N GLU A 11 23.73 -2.36 3.11
CA GLU A 11 24.15 -1.00 2.74
C GLU A 11 23.07 -0.25 1.96
N HIS A 12 22.04 -0.95 1.50
CA HIS A 12 20.94 -0.42 0.67
C HIS A 12 19.56 -0.69 1.27
N LEU A 13 19.45 -0.69 2.60
CA LEU A 13 18.22 -1.07 3.32
C LEU A 13 16.97 -0.35 2.85
N SER A 14 17.01 0.97 2.71
CA SER A 14 15.84 1.76 2.30
C SER A 14 15.39 1.43 0.86
N HIS A 15 16.34 1.19 -0.03
CA HIS A 15 16.06 0.77 -1.40
C HIS A 15 15.46 -0.64 -1.43
N TYR A 16 16.02 -1.56 -0.66
CA TYR A 16 15.53 -2.93 -0.56
C TYR A 16 14.13 -2.99 0.06
N GLU A 17 13.91 -2.25 1.14
CA GLU A 17 12.58 -2.11 1.75
C GLU A 17 11.56 -1.55 0.78
N THR A 18 11.89 -0.50 0.04
CA THR A 18 11.01 0.08 -0.98
C THR A 18 10.59 -0.96 -2.02
N ARG A 19 11.50 -1.81 -2.47
CA ARG A 19 11.17 -2.90 -3.41
C ARG A 19 10.22 -3.92 -2.80
N LEU A 20 10.51 -4.42 -1.60
CA LEU A 20 9.63 -5.36 -0.91
C LEU A 20 8.24 -4.77 -0.69
N ARG A 21 8.17 -3.56 -0.16
CA ARG A 21 6.94 -2.83 0.10
C ARG A 21 6.08 -2.65 -1.15
N ASN A 22 6.69 -2.20 -2.24
CA ASN A 22 5.95 -1.92 -3.46
C ASN A 22 5.41 -3.20 -4.12
N LEU A 23 6.17 -4.28 -4.07
CA LEU A 23 5.74 -5.56 -4.63
C LEU A 23 4.63 -6.19 -3.78
N PHE A 24 4.85 -6.32 -2.48
CA PHE A 24 3.84 -6.88 -1.58
C PHE A 24 2.59 -6.00 -1.46
N GLY A 25 2.76 -4.68 -1.42
CA GLY A 25 1.64 -3.73 -1.40
C GLY A 25 0.81 -3.73 -2.68
N ALA A 26 1.38 -4.14 -3.80
CA ALA A 26 0.66 -4.36 -5.06
C ALA A 26 0.07 -5.78 -5.19
N GLY A 27 0.22 -6.64 -4.18
CA GLY A 27 -0.27 -8.02 -4.23
C GLY A 27 0.47 -8.91 -5.24
N VAL A 28 1.63 -8.48 -5.72
CA VAL A 28 2.42 -9.26 -6.65
C VAL A 28 3.51 -10.04 -5.93
N GLN A 29 3.89 -11.17 -6.51
CA GLN A 29 4.98 -11.97 -5.98
C GLN A 29 6.26 -11.14 -5.93
N ALA A 30 6.85 -11.03 -4.75
CA ALA A 30 8.13 -10.37 -4.57
C ALA A 30 9.24 -11.19 -5.20
N CYS A 31 9.49 -10.94 -6.48
CA CYS A 31 10.57 -11.58 -7.21
C CYS A 31 11.85 -10.74 -7.03
N TYR A 32 12.74 -11.21 -6.17
CA TYR A 32 14.08 -10.69 -6.03
C TYR A 32 15.07 -11.61 -6.74
N ARG A 33 15.74 -11.08 -7.76
CA ARG A 33 16.78 -11.79 -8.48
C ARG A 33 18.16 -11.40 -7.94
N GLY A 34 18.51 -11.96 -6.80
CA GLY A 34 19.80 -11.78 -6.16
C GLY A 34 20.32 -13.11 -5.62
N PRO A 35 21.56 -13.16 -5.14
CA PRO A 35 22.16 -14.38 -4.62
C PRO A 35 21.53 -14.85 -3.30
N ARG A 36 20.83 -13.94 -2.60
CA ARG A 36 20.22 -14.20 -1.28
C ARG A 36 19.07 -13.23 -1.00
N LEU A 37 18.18 -13.61 -0.09
CA LEU A 37 17.08 -12.75 0.38
C LEU A 37 17.54 -11.78 1.48
N TYR A 38 18.56 -12.12 2.23
CA TYR A 38 19.15 -11.30 3.29
C TYR A 38 20.62 -11.65 3.49
N ASP A 39 21.42 -10.69 3.91
CA ASP A 39 22.86 -10.81 4.17
C ASP A 39 23.22 -10.56 5.64
N THR A 40 22.34 -9.90 6.38
CA THR A 40 22.49 -9.62 7.81
C THR A 40 21.22 -9.94 8.57
N GLU A 41 21.29 -9.96 9.91
CA GLU A 41 20.10 -10.10 10.75
C GLU A 41 19.14 -8.93 10.57
N GLN A 42 19.65 -7.74 10.27
CA GLN A 42 18.81 -6.55 10.01
C GLN A 42 17.98 -6.71 8.73
N THR A 43 18.60 -7.16 7.63
CA THR A 43 17.88 -7.44 6.38
C THR A 43 16.95 -8.64 6.52
N ARG A 44 17.28 -9.64 7.32
CA ARG A 44 16.40 -10.77 7.64
C ARG A 44 15.12 -10.30 8.34
N LYS A 45 15.24 -9.42 9.32
CA LYS A 45 14.09 -8.83 10.02
C LYS A 45 13.20 -8.05 9.07
N LEU A 46 13.81 -7.28 8.17
CA LEU A 46 13.08 -6.51 7.17
C LEU A 46 12.25 -7.40 6.24
N VAL A 47 12.84 -8.45 5.68
CA VAL A 47 12.13 -9.42 4.84
C VAL A 47 11.00 -10.10 5.62
N THR A 48 11.28 -10.55 6.84
CA THR A 48 10.29 -11.20 7.71
C THR A 48 9.10 -10.28 7.99
N GLN A 49 9.34 -9.01 8.25
CA GLN A 49 8.31 -8.01 8.50
C GLN A 49 7.37 -7.87 7.28
N TRP A 50 7.92 -7.71 6.08
CA TRP A 50 7.11 -7.52 4.87
C TRP A 50 6.39 -8.79 4.44
N VAL A 51 6.99 -9.96 4.62
CA VAL A 51 6.32 -11.25 4.41
C VAL A 51 5.16 -11.42 5.39
N ALA A 52 5.34 -11.08 6.67
CA ALA A 52 4.28 -11.13 7.67
C ALA A 52 3.13 -10.18 7.34
N PHE A 53 3.45 -8.96 6.92
CA PHE A 53 2.48 -7.98 6.44
C PHE A 53 1.64 -8.54 5.27
N TYR A 54 2.28 -9.05 4.23
CA TYR A 54 1.58 -9.65 3.10
C TYR A 54 0.68 -10.81 3.53
N LYS A 55 1.19 -11.73 4.34
CA LYS A 55 0.40 -12.87 4.84
C LYS A 55 -0.85 -12.43 5.62
N GLN A 56 -0.75 -11.35 6.39
CA GLN A 56 -1.86 -10.81 7.18
C GLN A 56 -2.96 -10.23 6.29
N TYR A 57 -2.60 -9.57 5.20
CA TYR A 57 -3.53 -8.83 4.34
C TYR A 57 -3.73 -9.46 2.96
N ARG A 58 -3.12 -10.60 2.67
CA ARG A 58 -3.11 -11.20 1.33
C ARG A 58 -4.51 -11.42 0.75
N GLN A 59 -5.51 -11.69 1.57
CA GLN A 59 -6.88 -11.91 1.10
C GLN A 59 -7.42 -10.70 0.35
N ILE A 60 -7.08 -9.49 0.78
CA ILE A 60 -7.46 -8.28 0.08
C ILE A 60 -6.38 -7.84 -0.92
N LEU A 61 -5.11 -8.05 -0.64
CA LEU A 61 -4.02 -7.68 -1.54
C LEU A 61 -3.97 -8.53 -2.83
N ASP A 62 -4.52 -9.74 -2.81
CA ASP A 62 -4.63 -10.61 -3.98
C ASP A 62 -5.90 -10.34 -4.81
N SER A 63 -6.66 -9.30 -4.46
CA SER A 63 -7.91 -8.92 -5.12
C SER A 63 -7.69 -7.88 -6.23
N ASP A 64 -8.77 -7.55 -6.95
CA ASP A 64 -8.75 -6.59 -8.06
C ASP A 64 -8.21 -5.22 -7.64
N ILE A 65 -7.53 -4.54 -8.56
CA ILE A 65 -6.89 -3.24 -8.33
C ILE A 65 -7.61 -2.14 -9.08
N ILE A 66 -7.83 -1.03 -8.39
CA ILE A 66 -8.25 0.26 -8.94
C ILE A 66 -7.11 1.26 -8.74
N HIS A 67 -6.72 1.95 -9.80
CA HIS A 67 -5.75 3.04 -9.71
C HIS A 67 -6.44 4.31 -9.20
N LEU A 68 -5.98 4.84 -8.06
CA LEU A 68 -6.50 6.10 -7.50
C LEU A 68 -5.84 7.31 -8.17
N ARG A 69 -4.54 7.24 -8.40
CA ARG A 69 -3.78 8.25 -9.12
C ARG A 69 -2.56 7.61 -9.78
N ARG A 70 -2.33 7.97 -11.03
CA ARG A 70 -1.20 7.48 -11.82
C ARG A 70 0.12 8.05 -11.28
N PRO A 71 1.19 7.24 -11.17
CA PRO A 71 2.49 7.72 -10.77
C PRO A 71 3.10 8.64 -11.85
N ASP A 72 3.52 9.83 -11.45
CA ASP A 72 4.19 10.83 -12.30
C ASP A 72 5.51 11.33 -11.68
N GLY A 73 5.83 10.90 -10.47
CA GLY A 73 7.02 11.34 -9.73
C GLY A 73 6.96 12.77 -9.20
N GLN A 74 5.85 13.49 -9.40
CA GLN A 74 5.69 14.91 -9.03
C GLN A 74 4.76 15.11 -7.83
N ASP A 75 3.88 14.18 -7.59
CA ASP A 75 2.96 14.17 -6.44
C ASP A 75 2.66 12.72 -6.05
N TRP A 76 1.79 12.53 -5.06
CA TRP A 76 1.39 11.20 -4.61
C TRP A 76 0.85 10.33 -5.75
N ASP A 77 0.97 9.05 -5.59
CA ASP A 77 0.25 8.05 -6.37
C ASP A 77 -0.34 6.99 -5.45
N GLY A 78 -1.26 6.20 -5.97
CA GLY A 78 -1.90 5.18 -5.14
C GLY A 78 -2.75 4.21 -5.92
N ILE A 79 -2.91 3.04 -5.30
CA ILE A 79 -3.77 1.95 -5.75
C ILE A 79 -4.71 1.52 -4.63
N MET A 80 -5.83 0.94 -5.01
CA MET A 80 -6.80 0.37 -4.09
C MET A 80 -7.17 -1.03 -4.54
N HIS A 81 -6.89 -2.03 -3.70
CA HIS A 81 -7.44 -3.36 -3.88
C HIS A 81 -8.87 -3.40 -3.39
N VAL A 82 -9.76 -4.07 -4.10
CA VAL A 82 -11.18 -4.18 -3.76
C VAL A 82 -11.65 -5.63 -3.79
N ASN A 83 -12.44 -6.01 -2.78
CA ASN A 83 -13.11 -7.30 -2.72
C ASN A 83 -14.44 -7.19 -1.97
N PRO A 84 -15.58 -7.13 -2.67
CA PRO A 84 -16.89 -7.00 -2.03
C PRO A 84 -17.27 -8.20 -1.16
N GLN A 85 -16.64 -9.35 -1.35
CA GLN A 85 -16.92 -10.57 -0.58
C GLN A 85 -16.10 -10.65 0.73
N SER A 86 -15.06 -9.85 0.86
CA SER A 86 -14.21 -9.84 2.05
C SER A 86 -14.78 -8.92 3.13
N LYS A 87 -14.44 -9.19 4.39
CA LYS A 87 -14.71 -8.24 5.49
C LYS A 87 -13.96 -6.92 5.25
N ARG A 88 -12.67 -7.01 4.89
CA ARG A 88 -11.89 -5.88 4.39
C ARG A 88 -12.27 -5.66 2.94
N LYS A 89 -13.15 -4.68 2.69
CA LYS A 89 -13.71 -4.37 1.36
C LYS A 89 -12.71 -3.71 0.44
N ALA A 90 -11.78 -2.93 1.01
CA ALA A 90 -10.70 -2.32 0.25
C ALA A 90 -9.42 -2.17 1.08
N PHE A 91 -8.29 -2.14 0.37
CA PHE A 91 -6.98 -1.81 0.89
C PHE A 91 -6.34 -0.74 -0.01
N ILE A 92 -6.13 0.43 0.56
CA ILE A 92 -5.54 1.58 -0.14
C ILE A 92 -4.07 1.65 0.20
N SER A 93 -3.20 1.71 -0.82
CA SER A 93 -1.78 2.03 -0.69
C SER A 93 -1.50 3.35 -1.39
N VAL A 94 -0.90 4.29 -0.68
CA VAL A 94 -0.53 5.61 -1.21
C VAL A 94 0.95 5.87 -1.00
N TYR A 95 1.59 6.46 -1.98
CA TYR A 95 3.03 6.68 -2.03
C TYR A 95 3.36 8.15 -2.27
N ASN A 96 4.45 8.62 -1.69
CA ASN A 96 4.95 9.97 -1.84
C ASN A 96 6.37 9.96 -2.40
N PRO A 97 6.59 10.44 -3.64
CA PRO A 97 7.91 10.50 -4.24
C PRO A 97 8.74 11.73 -3.79
N LEU A 98 8.11 12.67 -3.07
CA LEU A 98 8.73 13.94 -2.70
C LEU A 98 9.59 13.82 -1.43
N ASP A 99 10.54 14.75 -1.28
CA ASP A 99 11.41 14.84 -0.10
C ASP A 99 10.75 15.50 1.13
N ILE A 100 9.48 15.87 1.00
CA ILE A 100 8.66 16.46 2.06
C ILE A 100 7.45 15.59 2.34
N ALA A 101 6.97 15.59 3.59
CA ALA A 101 5.69 14.99 3.92
C ALA A 101 4.56 15.78 3.26
N ILE A 102 3.54 15.09 2.79
CA ILE A 102 2.37 15.69 2.13
C ILE A 102 1.07 15.30 2.82
N GLU A 103 0.10 16.20 2.76
CA GLU A 103 -1.28 15.93 3.08
C GLU A 103 -2.13 16.22 1.83
N ARG A 104 -3.07 15.34 1.55
CA ARG A 104 -4.00 15.50 0.43
C ARG A 104 -5.39 15.08 0.86
N GLU A 105 -6.39 15.78 0.37
CA GLU A 105 -7.76 15.32 0.40
C GLU A 105 -8.06 14.66 -0.93
N ILE A 106 -8.41 13.39 -0.90
CA ILE A 106 -8.63 12.58 -2.08
C ILE A 106 -10.04 12.02 -2.11
N GLU A 107 -10.59 11.89 -3.30
CA GLU A 107 -11.84 11.22 -3.52
C GLU A 107 -11.57 9.73 -3.79
N VAL A 108 -12.16 8.86 -2.96
CA VAL A 108 -11.98 7.41 -3.03
C VAL A 108 -13.26 6.79 -3.56
N PRO A 109 -13.25 6.20 -4.77
CA PRO A 109 -14.41 5.53 -5.35
C PRO A 109 -14.63 4.17 -4.70
N LEU A 110 -15.77 3.97 -4.04
CA LEU A 110 -16.10 2.73 -3.32
C LEU A 110 -17.17 1.86 -4.03
N TYR A 111 -17.56 2.21 -5.24
CA TYR A 111 -18.60 1.48 -5.98
C TYR A 111 -18.34 -0.03 -6.01
N TYR A 112 -17.12 -0.44 -6.33
CA TYR A 112 -16.76 -1.86 -6.46
C TYR A 112 -16.60 -2.60 -5.12
N THR A 113 -16.65 -1.90 -4.00
CA THR A 113 -16.65 -2.52 -2.67
C THR A 113 -18.02 -3.10 -2.27
N GLY A 114 -19.09 -2.67 -2.96
CA GLY A 114 -20.47 -3.00 -2.61
C GLY A 114 -21.03 -2.21 -1.43
N LEU A 115 -20.26 -1.29 -0.83
CA LEU A 115 -20.74 -0.39 0.21
C LEU A 115 -21.71 0.66 -0.39
N THR A 116 -22.79 0.96 0.31
CA THR A 116 -23.85 1.84 -0.21
C THR A 116 -24.07 3.10 0.61
N ASN A 117 -23.91 3.03 1.92
CA ASN A 117 -24.26 4.15 2.81
C ASN A 117 -23.08 4.67 3.61
N LYS A 118 -22.31 3.75 4.21
CA LYS A 118 -21.24 4.06 5.15
C LYS A 118 -20.04 3.17 4.90
N ALA A 119 -18.87 3.70 5.23
CA ALA A 119 -17.60 2.97 5.24
C ALA A 119 -16.86 3.26 6.54
N ILE A 120 -16.17 2.26 7.08
CA ILE A 120 -15.24 2.44 8.19
C ILE A 120 -13.84 2.42 7.61
N VAL A 121 -13.12 3.52 7.76
CA VAL A 121 -11.74 3.66 7.29
C VAL A 121 -10.78 3.55 8.47
N LYS A 122 -9.81 2.65 8.36
CA LYS A 122 -8.78 2.39 9.37
C LYS A 122 -7.41 2.72 8.79
N GLU A 123 -6.76 3.75 9.31
CA GLU A 123 -5.37 4.04 8.98
C GLU A 123 -4.47 3.02 9.66
N GLN A 124 -3.69 2.28 8.87
CA GLN A 124 -2.77 1.23 9.34
C GLN A 124 -3.45 0.21 10.30
N ASP A 125 -4.70 -0.15 9.98
CA ASP A 125 -5.53 -1.10 10.75
C ASP A 125 -5.75 -0.67 12.23
N LYS A 126 -5.65 0.63 12.50
CA LYS A 126 -5.92 1.22 13.82
C LYS A 126 -7.41 1.56 13.96
N ASN A 127 -7.74 2.43 14.90
CA ASN A 127 -9.11 2.86 15.18
C ASN A 127 -9.81 3.33 13.91
N GLY A 128 -10.99 2.77 13.65
CA GLY A 128 -11.80 3.11 12.50
C GLY A 128 -12.55 4.43 12.67
N LYS A 129 -12.66 5.17 11.57
CA LYS A 129 -13.51 6.36 11.45
C LYS A 129 -14.61 6.08 10.44
N GLU A 130 -15.84 6.42 10.79
CA GLU A 130 -16.99 6.29 9.91
C GLU A 130 -17.08 7.46 8.91
N TYR A 131 -17.37 7.12 7.66
CA TYR A 131 -17.60 8.05 6.55
C TYR A 131 -18.93 7.72 5.90
N SER A 132 -19.72 8.75 5.58
CA SER A 132 -20.92 8.60 4.75
C SER A 132 -20.52 8.64 3.28
N LEU A 133 -21.06 7.73 2.47
CA LEU A 133 -20.83 7.72 1.03
C LEU A 133 -21.66 8.81 0.34
N ALA A 134 -21.08 9.46 -0.66
CA ALA A 134 -21.76 10.35 -1.58
C ALA A 134 -22.65 9.54 -2.54
N ARG A 135 -23.43 10.24 -3.37
CA ARG A 135 -24.36 9.60 -4.35
C ARG A 135 -23.66 8.74 -5.39
N ASP A 136 -22.41 9.04 -5.70
CA ASP A 136 -21.55 8.29 -6.62
C ASP A 136 -20.75 7.19 -5.92
N TYR A 137 -21.09 6.87 -4.67
CA TYR A 137 -20.41 5.90 -3.82
C TYR A 137 -18.96 6.26 -3.48
N SER A 138 -18.59 7.54 -3.53
CA SER A 138 -17.27 8.00 -3.09
C SER A 138 -17.26 8.47 -1.65
N ILE A 139 -16.07 8.57 -1.08
CA ILE A 139 -15.78 9.28 0.17
C ILE A 139 -14.63 10.26 -0.05
N SER A 140 -14.66 11.41 0.65
CA SER A 140 -13.50 12.29 0.75
C SER A 140 -12.62 11.84 1.91
N LEU A 141 -11.40 11.44 1.61
CA LEU A 141 -10.43 10.94 2.58
C LEU A 141 -9.21 11.85 2.65
N LYS A 142 -8.93 12.35 3.84
CA LYS A 142 -7.69 13.07 4.09
C LYS A 142 -6.56 12.08 4.36
N ILE A 143 -5.56 12.07 3.47
CA ILE A 143 -4.38 11.22 3.57
C ILE A 143 -3.15 12.04 3.96
N ARG A 144 -2.27 11.40 4.72
CA ARG A 144 -0.96 11.93 5.06
C ARG A 144 0.10 10.90 4.69
N ILE A 145 1.13 11.33 3.96
CA ILE A 145 2.18 10.44 3.49
C ILE A 145 3.55 11.05 3.85
N PRO A 146 4.40 10.33 4.60
CA PRO A 146 5.74 10.81 4.92
C PRO A 146 6.59 11.11 3.69
N ALA A 147 7.63 11.91 3.84
CA ALA A 147 8.62 12.17 2.80
C ALA A 147 9.23 10.85 2.29
N LYS A 148 9.32 10.67 0.97
CA LYS A 148 9.81 9.43 0.31
C LYS A 148 9.17 8.15 0.86
N GLY A 149 7.97 8.27 1.42
CA GLY A 149 7.31 7.24 2.19
C GLY A 149 6.01 6.74 1.57
N TYR A 150 5.27 6.04 2.39
CA TYR A 150 3.97 5.49 2.04
C TYR A 150 3.04 5.54 3.25
N ASN A 151 1.75 5.37 2.98
CA ASN A 151 0.74 5.11 3.99
C ASN A 151 -0.31 4.15 3.42
N TRP A 152 -1.10 3.55 4.27
CA TRP A 152 -2.13 2.62 3.85
C TRP A 152 -3.36 2.66 4.75
N TYR A 153 -4.50 2.30 4.16
CA TYR A 153 -5.80 2.34 4.82
C TYR A 153 -6.60 1.10 4.47
N ILE A 154 -7.37 0.60 5.44
CA ILE A 154 -8.34 -0.47 5.23
C ILE A 154 -9.74 0.14 5.26
N ILE A 155 -10.62 -0.35 4.40
CA ILE A 155 -12.04 0.02 4.36
C ILE A 155 -12.90 -1.22 4.62
N GLU A 156 -13.80 -1.08 5.59
CA GLU A 156 -14.79 -2.08 5.97
C GLU A 156 -16.21 -1.52 5.87
#